data_015f813c4bbdf58c98217fc1602e6c3a
#
_entry.id   015f813c4bbdf58c98217fc1602e6c3a
#
_cell.length_a   1.000
_cell.length_b   1.000
_cell.length_c   1.000
_cell.angle_alpha   90.00
_cell.angle_beta   90.00
_cell.angle_gamma   90.00
#
_symmetry.space_group_name_H-M   'P 1'
#
loop_
_entity.id
_entity.type
_entity.pdbx_description
1 polymer ?
#
loop_
_entity_poly.entity_id
_entity_poly.type
_entity_poly.pdbx_seq_one_letter_code
_entity_poly.pdbx_strand_id
1 'polypeptide(L)'
;MSLSRNTLLLVQTGTPPDEIVSDHGDLPLWFGNLLAPWRNKISVARVYAGEPLPAPDNNTVAVITGSWDMVTERLPWSEMTAAWIREAMAIEMPLFGVCYGHQLMAHALGGEVDYHPAGREAGSKTISLSAHGLTDRLLADHPAPFSAHLTHMQTVTRLPPGATVLASSQHDPHQIVRYGAHAVSTQFHPEITPAIARSLIAFRQSALRNEGVDPDRLSRDVAES
;
A
#
# COMPACT_ATOMS: atom_id res chain seq x y z
N MET A 1 28.16 -0.83 6.09
CA MET A 1 28.35 -0.43 4.69
C MET A 1 27.00 -0.07 4.11
N SER A 2 26.74 1.22 3.86
CA SER A 2 25.53 1.67 3.20
C SER A 2 25.63 1.28 1.72
N LEU A 3 24.91 0.27 1.29
CA LEU A 3 24.69 0.01 -0.13
C LEU A 3 23.89 1.21 -0.67
N SER A 4 24.53 2.07 -1.41
CA SER A 4 23.84 3.13 -2.16
C SER A 4 23.05 2.42 -3.28
N ARG A 5 21.85 1.96 -2.98
CA ARG A 5 20.94 1.43 -3.99
C ARG A 5 20.59 2.57 -4.94
N ASN A 6 20.80 2.33 -6.22
CA ASN A 6 20.85 3.42 -7.19
C ASN A 6 19.53 3.69 -7.89
N THR A 7 18.53 2.79 -7.79
CA THR A 7 17.26 2.89 -8.50
C THR A 7 16.08 2.49 -7.62
N LEU A 8 14.94 3.12 -7.87
CA LEU A 8 13.65 2.76 -7.29
C LEU A 8 12.71 2.37 -8.43
N LEU A 9 12.15 1.17 -8.35
CA LEU A 9 11.14 0.68 -9.27
C LEU A 9 9.75 0.91 -8.64
N LEU A 10 8.93 1.72 -9.27
CA LEU A 10 7.52 1.84 -8.92
C LEU A 10 6.72 0.85 -9.79
N VAL A 11 6.25 -0.22 -9.17
CA VAL A 11 5.33 -1.19 -9.78
C VAL A 11 3.92 -0.63 -9.65
N GLN A 12 3.47 0.03 -10.71
CA GLN A 12 2.15 0.66 -10.73
C GLN A 12 1.09 -0.38 -11.08
N THR A 13 0.17 -0.62 -10.15
CA THR A 13 -0.88 -1.65 -10.21
C THR A 13 -2.26 -1.12 -10.59
N GLY A 14 -2.35 0.16 -10.89
CA GLY A 14 -3.59 0.83 -11.31
C GLY A 14 -3.39 2.32 -11.49
N THR A 15 -4.46 3.02 -11.85
CA THR A 15 -4.50 4.48 -11.96
C THR A 15 -5.76 5.00 -11.25
N PRO A 16 -5.72 6.19 -10.62
CA PRO A 16 -6.91 6.81 -10.06
C PRO A 16 -7.96 7.10 -11.15
N PRO A 17 -9.24 7.31 -10.79
CA PRO A 17 -10.24 7.81 -11.71
C PRO A 17 -9.80 9.13 -12.37
N ASP A 18 -10.23 9.36 -13.62
CA ASP A 18 -9.83 10.52 -14.44
C ASP A 18 -10.04 11.87 -13.72
N GLU A 19 -11.10 12.01 -12.95
CA GLU A 19 -11.38 13.22 -12.16
C GLU A 19 -10.28 13.46 -11.11
N ILE A 20 -9.84 12.41 -10.43
CA ILE A 20 -8.77 12.48 -9.43
C ILE A 20 -7.42 12.73 -10.09
N VAL A 21 -7.17 12.09 -11.23
CA VAL A 21 -5.94 12.31 -12.02
C VAL A 21 -5.87 13.77 -12.51
N SER A 22 -7.00 14.34 -12.96
CA SER A 22 -7.07 15.74 -13.41
C SER A 22 -6.67 16.73 -12.32
N ASP A 23 -7.09 16.48 -11.07
CA ASP A 23 -6.88 17.41 -9.96
C ASP A 23 -5.54 17.19 -9.23
N HIS A 24 -5.07 15.93 -9.15
CA HIS A 24 -3.97 15.54 -8.28
C HIS A 24 -2.84 14.78 -9.00
N GLY A 25 -3.00 14.48 -10.30
CA GLY A 25 -2.08 13.61 -11.03
C GLY A 25 -2.25 12.12 -10.67
N ASP A 26 -1.41 11.30 -11.30
CA ASP A 26 -1.43 9.84 -11.15
C ASP A 26 -0.46 9.36 -10.04
N LEU A 27 -0.55 8.09 -9.65
CA LEU A 27 0.25 7.45 -8.61
C LEU A 27 1.76 7.72 -8.71
N PRO A 28 2.42 7.73 -9.89
CA PRO A 28 3.83 8.09 -9.98
C PRO A 28 4.16 9.48 -9.43
N LEU A 29 3.24 10.45 -9.56
CA LEU A 29 3.42 11.77 -8.96
C LEU A 29 3.29 11.73 -7.43
N TRP A 30 2.28 10.99 -6.91
CA TRP A 30 2.07 10.89 -5.46
C TRP A 30 3.24 10.22 -4.76
N PHE A 31 3.69 9.07 -5.30
CA PHE A 31 4.89 8.39 -4.78
C PHE A 31 6.18 9.18 -5.01
N GLY A 32 6.29 9.92 -6.12
CA GLY A 32 7.40 10.82 -6.37
C GLY A 32 7.47 11.98 -5.35
N ASN A 33 6.34 12.46 -4.85
CA ASN A 33 6.27 13.46 -3.78
C ASN A 33 6.63 12.85 -2.41
N LEU A 34 6.06 11.69 -2.07
CA LEU A 34 6.38 10.95 -0.85
C LEU A 34 7.87 10.61 -0.78
N LEU A 35 8.44 10.18 -1.89
CA LEU A 35 9.83 9.73 -2.01
C LEU A 35 10.73 10.81 -2.63
N ALA A 36 10.49 12.07 -2.30
CA ALA A 36 11.16 13.23 -2.93
C ALA A 36 12.68 13.10 -3.11
N PRO A 37 13.46 12.54 -2.15
CA PRO A 37 14.90 12.33 -2.33
C PRO A 37 15.25 11.37 -3.48
N TRP A 38 14.32 10.52 -3.88
CA TRP A 38 14.49 9.50 -4.92
C TRP A 38 13.81 9.85 -6.23
N ARG A 39 13.06 10.95 -6.31
CA ARG A 39 12.22 11.33 -7.47
C ARG A 39 12.91 11.15 -8.82
N ASN A 40 14.16 11.56 -8.95
CA ASN A 40 14.93 11.48 -10.20
C ASN A 40 15.51 10.08 -10.48
N LYS A 41 15.27 9.11 -9.61
CA LYS A 41 15.76 7.73 -9.70
C LYS A 41 14.61 6.73 -9.78
N ILE A 42 13.37 7.19 -9.92
CA ILE A 42 12.19 6.36 -10.03
C ILE A 42 12.01 5.95 -11.48
N SER A 43 11.99 4.65 -11.74
CA SER A 43 11.45 4.03 -12.95
C SER A 43 10.06 3.48 -12.67
N VAL A 44 9.14 3.57 -13.63
CA VAL A 44 7.76 3.10 -13.47
C VAL A 44 7.51 1.93 -14.41
N ALA A 45 6.92 0.87 -13.90
CA ALA A 45 6.37 -0.24 -14.69
C ALA A 45 4.86 -0.34 -14.44
N ARG A 46 4.06 -0.10 -15.46
CA ARG A 46 2.59 -0.13 -15.41
C ARG A 46 2.10 -1.54 -15.72
N VAL A 47 2.17 -2.42 -14.71
CA VAL A 47 1.83 -3.85 -14.89
C VAL A 47 0.37 -4.05 -15.26
N TYR A 48 -0.55 -3.21 -14.76
CA TYR A 48 -1.96 -3.24 -15.12
C TYR A 48 -2.22 -2.92 -16.60
N ALA A 49 -1.30 -2.20 -17.25
CA ALA A 49 -1.33 -1.88 -18.68
C ALA A 49 -0.49 -2.86 -19.54
N GLY A 50 0.04 -3.93 -18.93
CA GLY A 50 0.82 -4.95 -19.62
C GLY A 50 2.31 -4.61 -19.80
N GLU A 51 2.83 -3.57 -19.15
CA GLU A 51 4.27 -3.31 -19.16
C GLU A 51 5.02 -4.42 -18.39
N PRO A 52 6.12 -4.95 -18.92
CA PRO A 52 6.87 -6.01 -18.27
C PRO A 52 7.65 -5.47 -17.07
N LEU A 53 7.80 -6.30 -16.04
CA LEU A 53 8.71 -6.04 -14.94
C LEU A 53 10.14 -6.43 -15.33
N PRO A 54 11.15 -5.65 -14.96
CA PRO A 54 12.55 -6.08 -15.08
C PRO A 54 12.79 -7.27 -14.15
N ALA A 55 13.79 -8.10 -14.47
CA ALA A 55 14.22 -9.14 -13.55
C ALA A 55 14.61 -8.53 -12.17
N PRO A 56 14.25 -9.18 -11.05
CA PRO A 56 14.64 -8.71 -9.73
C PRO A 56 16.17 -8.62 -9.58
N ASP A 57 16.65 -7.59 -8.91
CA ASP A 57 18.07 -7.38 -8.64
C ASP A 57 18.31 -6.75 -7.25
N ASN A 58 19.55 -6.84 -6.75
CA ASN A 58 19.93 -6.39 -5.43
C ASN A 58 20.23 -4.88 -5.32
N ASN A 59 20.24 -4.14 -6.43
CA ASN A 59 20.54 -2.70 -6.46
C ASN A 59 19.25 -1.86 -6.49
N THR A 60 18.11 -2.47 -6.71
CA THR A 60 16.80 -1.84 -6.84
C THR A 60 15.98 -2.01 -5.56
N VAL A 61 15.24 -0.97 -5.18
CA VAL A 61 14.13 -1.04 -4.21
C VAL A 61 12.84 -0.98 -5.00
N ALA A 62 11.90 -1.90 -4.79
CA ALA A 62 10.61 -1.83 -5.45
C ALA A 62 9.50 -1.37 -4.49
N VAL A 63 8.65 -0.49 -5.00
CA VAL A 63 7.41 -0.05 -4.36
C VAL A 63 6.24 -0.51 -5.21
N ILE A 64 5.32 -1.28 -4.63
CA ILE A 64 4.12 -1.81 -5.29
C ILE A 64 2.94 -0.97 -4.82
N THR A 65 2.27 -0.30 -5.74
CA THR A 65 1.23 0.69 -5.41
C THR A 65 -0.10 0.07 -5.00
N GLY A 66 -1.06 0.92 -4.66
CA GLY A 66 -2.48 0.58 -4.59
C GLY A 66 -3.10 0.40 -5.99
N SER A 67 -4.28 -0.23 -6.02
CA SER A 67 -5.12 -0.40 -7.20
C SER A 67 -6.60 -0.19 -6.86
N TRP A 68 -7.42 0.02 -7.89
CA TRP A 68 -8.89 -0.04 -7.81
C TRP A 68 -9.43 -1.46 -8.04
N ASP A 69 -8.59 -2.35 -8.62
CA ASP A 69 -8.89 -3.78 -8.77
C ASP A 69 -8.77 -4.51 -7.43
N MET A 70 -9.30 -5.74 -7.37
CA MET A 70 -9.26 -6.58 -6.19
C MET A 70 -8.29 -7.75 -6.37
N VAL A 71 -7.49 -8.06 -5.36
CA VAL A 71 -6.53 -9.19 -5.42
C VAL A 71 -7.26 -10.52 -5.66
N THR A 72 -8.48 -10.67 -5.15
CA THR A 72 -9.30 -11.88 -5.34
C THR A 72 -9.77 -12.08 -6.78
N GLU A 73 -9.71 -11.07 -7.65
CA GLU A 73 -10.04 -11.19 -9.08
C GLU A 73 -8.99 -12.00 -9.85
N ARG A 74 -7.80 -12.16 -9.28
CA ARG A 74 -6.73 -12.99 -9.88
C ARG A 74 -6.41 -12.59 -11.32
N LEU A 75 -6.39 -11.29 -11.61
CA LEU A 75 -6.10 -10.78 -12.94
C LEU A 75 -4.71 -11.27 -13.42
N PRO A 76 -4.54 -11.57 -14.72
CA PRO A 76 -3.27 -12.13 -15.23
C PRO A 76 -2.04 -11.30 -14.87
N TRP A 77 -2.13 -9.97 -14.97
CA TRP A 77 -1.02 -9.08 -14.60
C TRP A 77 -0.70 -9.14 -13.10
N SER A 78 -1.73 -9.33 -12.26
CA SER A 78 -1.59 -9.45 -10.81
C SER A 78 -0.88 -10.75 -10.42
N GLU A 79 -1.25 -11.89 -11.02
CA GLU A 79 -0.60 -13.17 -10.77
C GLU A 79 0.84 -13.20 -11.30
N MET A 80 1.13 -12.53 -12.43
CA MET A 80 2.50 -12.34 -12.92
C MET A 80 3.32 -11.47 -11.95
N THR A 81 2.73 -10.41 -11.41
CA THR A 81 3.38 -9.57 -10.39
C THR A 81 3.61 -10.35 -9.10
N ALA A 82 2.66 -11.20 -8.68
CA ALA A 82 2.84 -12.08 -7.52
C ALA A 82 3.99 -13.09 -7.73
N ALA A 83 4.15 -13.62 -8.93
CA ALA A 83 5.28 -14.48 -9.27
C ALA A 83 6.61 -13.71 -9.16
N TRP A 84 6.65 -12.50 -9.72
CA TRP A 84 7.80 -11.60 -9.63
C TRP A 84 8.16 -11.24 -8.16
N ILE A 85 7.16 -11.00 -7.31
CA ILE A 85 7.36 -10.76 -5.87
C ILE A 85 8.08 -11.95 -5.22
N ARG A 86 7.70 -13.19 -5.54
CA ARG A 86 8.36 -14.39 -5.01
C ARG A 86 9.84 -14.48 -5.44
N GLU A 87 10.12 -14.16 -6.70
CA GLU A 87 11.50 -14.11 -7.20
C GLU A 87 12.33 -13.02 -6.51
N ALA A 88 11.75 -11.82 -6.34
CA ALA A 88 12.38 -10.71 -5.63
C ALA A 88 12.67 -11.06 -4.16
N MET A 89 11.73 -11.72 -3.48
CA MET A 89 11.91 -12.17 -2.10
C MET A 89 13.00 -13.25 -1.97
N ALA A 90 13.13 -14.13 -2.96
CA ALA A 90 14.15 -15.19 -2.96
C ALA A 90 15.59 -14.65 -2.99
N ILE A 91 15.79 -13.44 -3.51
CA ILE A 91 17.09 -12.75 -3.53
C ILE A 91 17.18 -11.62 -2.49
N GLU A 92 16.23 -11.55 -1.57
CA GLU A 92 16.15 -10.50 -0.54
C GLU A 92 16.12 -9.05 -1.10
N MET A 93 15.57 -8.86 -2.30
CA MET A 93 15.35 -7.54 -2.87
C MET A 93 14.41 -6.74 -1.96
N PRO A 94 14.69 -5.47 -1.65
CA PRO A 94 13.80 -4.67 -0.83
C PRO A 94 12.48 -4.39 -1.53
N LEU A 95 11.39 -4.70 -0.83
CA LEU A 95 10.02 -4.50 -1.28
C LEU A 95 9.22 -3.67 -0.28
N PHE A 96 8.42 -2.75 -0.81
CA PHE A 96 7.42 -2.02 -0.05
C PHE A 96 6.08 -2.08 -0.79
N GLY A 97 5.05 -2.65 -0.15
CA GLY A 97 3.70 -2.74 -0.73
C GLY A 97 2.73 -1.79 -0.05
N VAL A 98 1.86 -1.13 -0.82
CA VAL A 98 0.83 -0.21 -0.32
C VAL A 98 -0.55 -0.68 -0.77
N CYS A 99 -1.50 -0.82 0.16
CA CYS A 99 -2.89 -1.19 -0.06
C CYS A 99 -3.03 -2.47 -0.91
N TYR A 100 -3.30 -2.34 -2.22
CA TYR A 100 -3.28 -3.50 -3.13
C TYR A 100 -1.94 -4.23 -3.09
N GLY A 101 -0.83 -3.49 -3.12
CA GLY A 101 0.53 -4.05 -3.01
C GLY A 101 0.77 -4.78 -1.70
N HIS A 102 0.20 -4.31 -0.58
CA HIS A 102 0.21 -5.01 0.71
C HIS A 102 -0.50 -6.36 0.62
N GLN A 103 -1.70 -6.37 0.08
CA GLN A 103 -2.51 -7.57 -0.10
C GLN A 103 -1.86 -8.54 -1.10
N LEU A 104 -1.32 -8.02 -2.21
CA LEU A 104 -0.63 -8.83 -3.22
C LEU A 104 0.65 -9.48 -2.68
N MET A 105 1.43 -8.79 -1.84
CA MET A 105 2.59 -9.39 -1.16
C MET A 105 2.17 -10.53 -0.25
N ALA A 106 1.11 -10.35 0.55
CA ALA A 106 0.59 -11.42 1.40
C ALA A 106 0.13 -12.63 0.56
N HIS A 107 -0.64 -12.40 -0.51
CA HIS A 107 -1.06 -13.44 -1.44
C HIS A 107 0.13 -14.16 -2.09
N ALA A 108 1.09 -13.42 -2.63
CA ALA A 108 2.26 -13.96 -3.31
C ALA A 108 3.06 -14.93 -2.42
N LEU A 109 3.10 -14.67 -1.12
CA LEU A 109 3.89 -15.41 -0.13
C LEU A 109 3.09 -16.53 0.59
N GLY A 110 1.84 -16.79 0.18
CA GLY A 110 1.03 -17.88 0.70
C GLY A 110 0.06 -17.50 1.82
N GLY A 111 -0.20 -16.20 2.00
CA GLY A 111 -1.31 -15.67 2.78
C GLY A 111 -2.63 -15.72 2.04
N GLU A 112 -3.69 -15.27 2.70
CA GLU A 112 -5.04 -15.17 2.13
C GLU A 112 -5.53 -13.73 2.19
N VAL A 113 -6.23 -13.32 1.14
CA VAL A 113 -6.86 -12.01 1.00
C VAL A 113 -8.32 -12.22 0.64
N ASP A 114 -9.20 -11.48 1.30
CA ASP A 114 -10.63 -11.49 1.00
C ASP A 114 -11.27 -10.17 1.45
N TYR A 115 -12.55 -9.98 1.14
CA TYR A 115 -13.33 -8.86 1.64
C TYR A 115 -13.39 -8.86 3.15
N HIS A 116 -13.18 -7.67 3.74
CA HIS A 116 -13.25 -7.54 5.20
C HIS A 116 -14.70 -7.78 5.68
N PRO A 117 -14.93 -8.65 6.68
CA PRO A 117 -16.29 -9.01 7.11
C PRO A 117 -17.09 -7.82 7.68
N ALA A 118 -16.43 -6.80 8.19
CA ALA A 118 -17.05 -5.56 8.67
C ALA A 118 -17.16 -4.47 7.57
N GLY A 119 -16.89 -4.80 6.30
CA GLY A 119 -16.97 -3.87 5.19
C GLY A 119 -15.73 -2.97 5.04
N ARG A 120 -15.91 -1.86 4.36
CA ARG A 120 -14.83 -0.91 4.02
C ARG A 120 -14.26 -0.20 5.26
N GLU A 121 -12.93 -0.13 5.32
CA GLU A 121 -12.24 0.84 6.17
C GLU A 121 -11.90 2.08 5.33
N ALA A 122 -12.40 3.26 5.73
CA ALA A 122 -12.19 4.50 4.99
C ALA A 122 -11.98 5.70 5.93
N GLY A 123 -11.29 6.71 5.42
CA GLY A 123 -10.99 7.95 6.12
C GLY A 123 -9.69 7.91 6.92
N SER A 124 -9.48 8.90 7.76
CA SER A 124 -8.33 8.97 8.68
C SER A 124 -8.57 8.04 9.88
N LYS A 125 -7.64 7.13 10.15
CA LYS A 125 -7.72 6.15 11.23
C LYS A 125 -6.46 6.17 12.09
N THR A 126 -6.67 5.87 13.37
CA THR A 126 -5.56 5.68 14.31
C THR A 126 -4.90 4.32 14.08
N ILE A 127 -3.61 4.33 13.86
CA ILE A 127 -2.75 3.16 13.72
C ILE A 127 -1.93 2.99 15.01
N SER A 128 -1.98 1.79 15.56
CA SER A 128 -1.27 1.43 16.80
C SER A 128 -0.19 0.39 16.50
N LEU A 129 1.02 0.64 16.98
CA LEU A 129 2.13 -0.31 16.85
C LEU A 129 1.93 -1.51 17.78
N SER A 130 2.25 -2.70 17.28
CA SER A 130 2.37 -3.91 18.08
C SER A 130 3.66 -3.90 18.92
N ALA A 131 3.83 -4.87 19.80
CA ALA A 131 5.10 -5.07 20.53
C ALA A 131 6.29 -5.25 19.56
N HIS A 132 6.09 -5.93 18.43
CA HIS A 132 7.09 -6.07 17.37
C HIS A 132 7.32 -4.75 16.62
N GLY A 133 6.26 -3.96 16.39
CA GLY A 133 6.36 -2.66 15.76
C GLY A 133 7.17 -1.66 16.58
N LEU A 134 6.99 -1.64 17.89
CA LEU A 134 7.74 -0.78 18.82
C LEU A 134 9.26 -1.04 18.83
N THR A 135 9.68 -2.24 18.45
CA THR A 135 11.10 -2.63 18.38
C THR A 135 11.62 -2.78 16.96
N ASP A 136 10.77 -2.56 15.96
CA ASP A 136 11.17 -2.66 14.56
C ASP A 136 12.05 -1.48 14.15
N ARG A 137 13.18 -1.77 13.50
CA ARG A 137 14.18 -0.77 13.10
C ARG A 137 13.67 0.34 12.18
N LEU A 138 12.55 0.13 11.45
CA LEU A 138 11.94 1.14 10.59
C LEU A 138 10.96 2.04 11.37
N LEU A 139 10.46 1.58 12.50
CA LEU A 139 9.39 2.23 13.26
C LEU A 139 9.82 2.68 14.65
N ALA A 140 11.04 2.37 15.09
CA ALA A 140 11.52 2.64 16.45
C ALA A 140 11.42 4.12 16.86
N ASP A 141 11.65 5.04 15.90
CA ASP A 141 11.58 6.50 16.13
C ASP A 141 10.25 7.10 15.62
N HIS A 142 9.32 6.27 15.14
CA HIS A 142 8.04 6.75 14.64
C HIS A 142 7.10 7.05 15.80
N PRO A 143 6.43 8.22 15.84
CA PRO A 143 5.42 8.48 16.85
C PRO A 143 4.32 7.44 16.79
N ALA A 144 3.88 6.95 17.96
CA ALA A 144 2.82 5.97 18.08
C ALA A 144 1.90 6.31 19.27
N PRO A 145 0.55 6.24 19.10
CA PRO A 145 -0.16 5.98 17.84
C PRO A 145 -0.06 7.15 16.84
N PHE A 146 -0.35 6.89 15.57
CA PHE A 146 -0.39 7.91 14.52
C PHE A 146 -1.65 7.79 13.66
N SER A 147 -1.98 8.81 12.88
CA SER A 147 -3.10 8.81 11.95
C SER A 147 -2.63 8.49 10.54
N ALA A 148 -3.43 7.71 9.80
CA ALA A 148 -3.19 7.39 8.39
C ALA A 148 -4.49 7.34 7.59
N HIS A 149 -4.39 7.57 6.27
CA HIS A 149 -5.52 7.52 5.35
C HIS A 149 -5.75 6.09 4.83
N LEU A 150 -7.00 5.65 4.88
CA LEU A 150 -7.43 4.33 4.44
C LEU A 150 -8.61 4.42 3.47
N THR A 151 -8.66 3.48 2.52
CA THR A 151 -9.79 3.32 1.61
C THR A 151 -9.76 1.92 0.99
N HIS A 152 -9.94 0.85 1.78
CA HIS A 152 -9.88 -0.52 1.30
C HIS A 152 -11.14 -1.33 1.69
N MET A 153 -11.48 -2.31 0.85
CA MET A 153 -12.58 -3.28 1.06
C MET A 153 -12.05 -4.66 1.39
N GLN A 154 -10.92 -5.02 0.80
CA GLN A 154 -10.24 -6.29 1.07
C GLN A 154 -9.16 -6.11 2.13
N THR A 155 -8.86 -7.18 2.83
CA THR A 155 -7.82 -7.27 3.86
C THR A 155 -7.07 -8.58 3.74
N VAL A 156 -5.90 -8.65 4.36
CA VAL A 156 -5.19 -9.91 4.58
C VAL A 156 -5.91 -10.68 5.69
N THR A 157 -6.63 -11.74 5.33
CA THR A 157 -7.39 -12.55 6.28
C THR A 157 -6.53 -13.59 6.99
N ARG A 158 -5.43 -14.02 6.34
CA ARG A 158 -4.43 -14.91 6.93
C ARG A 158 -3.03 -14.53 6.43
N LEU A 159 -2.15 -14.28 7.38
CA LEU A 159 -0.75 -13.96 7.06
C LEU A 159 -0.02 -15.16 6.45
N PRO A 160 0.94 -14.92 5.55
CA PRO A 160 1.84 -15.96 5.09
C PRO A 160 2.79 -16.40 6.22
N PRO A 161 3.36 -17.62 6.12
CA PRO A 161 4.33 -18.11 7.10
C PRO A 161 5.52 -17.16 7.28
N GLY A 162 5.90 -16.90 8.52
CA GLY A 162 7.04 -16.04 8.87
C GLY A 162 6.77 -14.53 8.83
N ALA A 163 5.58 -14.10 8.41
CA ALA A 163 5.22 -12.70 8.47
C ALA A 163 4.92 -12.24 9.90
N THR A 164 5.24 -10.99 10.18
CA THR A 164 5.07 -10.37 11.50
C THR A 164 4.22 -9.10 11.39
N VAL A 165 3.18 -8.99 12.21
CA VAL A 165 2.36 -7.78 12.33
C VAL A 165 3.12 -6.72 13.11
N LEU A 166 3.30 -5.55 12.52
CA LEU A 166 3.93 -4.41 13.17
C LEU A 166 2.92 -3.37 13.65
N ALA A 167 1.76 -3.26 12.99
CA ALA A 167 0.72 -2.31 13.38
C ALA A 167 -0.68 -2.81 13.00
N SER A 168 -1.68 -2.27 13.71
CA SER A 168 -3.11 -2.53 13.50
C SER A 168 -3.93 -1.24 13.63
N SER A 169 -5.15 -1.24 13.07
CA SER A 169 -6.22 -0.29 13.41
C SER A 169 -7.27 -1.00 14.28
N GLN A 170 -8.29 -0.27 14.70
CA GLN A 170 -9.43 -0.88 15.37
C GLN A 170 -10.23 -1.82 14.44
N HIS A 171 -10.20 -1.55 13.14
CA HIS A 171 -10.93 -2.30 12.11
C HIS A 171 -10.13 -3.46 11.55
N ASP A 172 -8.85 -3.25 11.23
CA ASP A 172 -7.99 -4.22 10.55
C ASP A 172 -6.74 -4.52 11.38
N PRO A 173 -6.47 -5.81 11.71
CA PRO A 173 -5.31 -6.22 12.49
C PRO A 173 -3.99 -6.15 11.72
N HIS A 174 -3.99 -5.96 10.39
CA HIS A 174 -2.82 -6.10 9.52
C HIS A 174 -2.48 -4.80 8.79
N GLN A 175 -2.31 -3.70 9.53
CA GLN A 175 -2.02 -2.37 8.95
C GLN A 175 -0.57 -2.21 8.48
N ILE A 176 0.39 -2.81 9.18
CA ILE A 176 1.79 -2.92 8.74
C ILE A 176 2.23 -4.36 8.95
N VAL A 177 2.77 -4.98 7.90
CA VAL A 177 3.27 -6.35 7.94
C VAL A 177 4.69 -6.41 7.39
N ARG A 178 5.57 -7.12 8.12
CA ARG A 178 6.94 -7.44 7.72
C ARG A 178 7.02 -8.89 7.25
N TYR A 179 7.66 -9.11 6.11
CA TYR A 179 7.84 -10.44 5.48
C TYR A 179 9.29 -10.92 5.49
N GLY A 180 10.18 -10.19 6.14
CA GLY A 180 11.61 -10.50 6.22
C GLY A 180 12.44 -9.25 6.50
N ALA A 181 13.74 -9.35 6.30
CA ALA A 181 14.67 -8.26 6.64
C ALA A 181 14.43 -6.99 5.81
N HIS A 182 14.02 -7.13 4.56
CA HIS A 182 13.95 -6.02 3.59
C HIS A 182 12.57 -5.84 2.94
N ALA A 183 11.56 -6.59 3.38
CA ALA A 183 10.22 -6.50 2.81
C ALA A 183 9.19 -6.12 3.89
N VAL A 184 8.43 -5.06 3.62
CA VAL A 184 7.40 -4.53 4.49
C VAL A 184 6.25 -3.98 3.66
N SER A 185 5.06 -3.95 4.21
CA SER A 185 3.89 -3.38 3.53
C SER A 185 2.95 -2.64 4.48
N THR A 186 2.14 -1.73 3.94
CA THR A 186 1.12 -0.99 4.67
C THR A 186 -0.24 -1.14 3.99
N GLN A 187 -1.30 -1.38 4.76
CA GLN A 187 -2.66 -1.34 4.24
C GLN A 187 -3.12 0.10 4.04
N PHE A 188 -2.67 1.03 4.87
CA PHE A 188 -2.91 2.45 4.70
C PHE A 188 -2.02 3.06 3.61
N HIS A 189 -2.35 4.28 3.21
CA HIS A 189 -1.77 5.02 2.11
C HIS A 189 -0.88 6.17 2.61
N PRO A 190 0.45 6.00 2.69
CA PRO A 190 1.34 7.07 3.08
C PRO A 190 1.52 8.15 1.99
N GLU A 191 1.15 7.84 0.74
CA GLU A 191 1.24 8.74 -0.41
C GLU A 191 0.04 9.69 -0.54
N ILE A 192 -1.06 9.41 0.19
CA ILE A 192 -2.28 10.22 0.12
C ILE A 192 -2.17 11.42 1.06
N THR A 193 -2.15 12.62 0.48
CA THR A 193 -2.24 13.87 1.24
C THR A 193 -3.67 14.16 1.70
N PRO A 194 -3.89 15.06 2.68
CA PRO A 194 -5.24 15.47 3.09
C PRO A 194 -6.13 15.96 1.93
N ALA A 195 -5.56 16.67 0.95
CA ALA A 195 -6.29 17.12 -0.23
C ALA A 195 -6.75 15.95 -1.10
N ILE A 196 -5.87 14.99 -1.38
CA ILE A 196 -6.20 13.77 -2.12
C ILE A 196 -7.25 12.96 -1.37
N ALA A 197 -7.10 12.81 -0.04
CA ALA A 197 -8.06 12.07 0.78
C ALA A 197 -9.48 12.65 0.69
N ARG A 198 -9.64 13.98 0.76
CA ARG A 198 -10.94 14.65 0.62
C ARG A 198 -11.54 14.43 -0.78
N SER A 199 -10.73 14.53 -1.83
CA SER A 199 -11.21 14.28 -3.20
C SER A 199 -11.63 12.82 -3.41
N LEU A 200 -10.91 11.85 -2.85
CA LEU A 200 -11.29 10.43 -2.89
C LEU A 200 -12.58 10.15 -2.11
N ILE A 201 -12.78 10.78 -0.97
CA ILE A 201 -14.04 10.68 -0.19
C ILE A 201 -15.19 11.27 -1.00
N ALA A 202 -15.02 12.45 -1.59
CA ALA A 202 -16.03 13.09 -2.44
C ALA A 202 -16.37 12.22 -3.65
N PHE A 203 -15.38 11.70 -4.36
CA PHE A 203 -15.58 10.79 -5.49
C PHE A 203 -16.39 9.54 -5.10
N ARG A 204 -16.13 8.97 -3.92
CA ARG A 204 -16.79 7.76 -3.42
C ARG A 204 -18.07 8.03 -2.61
N GLN A 205 -18.55 9.27 -2.51
CA GLN A 205 -19.62 9.65 -1.59
C GLN A 205 -20.90 8.80 -1.72
N SER A 206 -21.30 8.45 -2.95
CA SER A 206 -22.49 7.61 -3.18
C SER A 206 -22.28 6.18 -2.67
N ALA A 207 -21.13 5.59 -2.94
CA ALA A 207 -20.79 4.25 -2.45
C ALA A 207 -20.72 4.22 -0.91
N LEU A 208 -20.05 5.22 -0.30
CA LEU A 208 -19.93 5.35 1.16
C LEU A 208 -21.30 5.45 1.82
N ARG A 209 -22.22 6.29 1.29
CA ARG A 209 -23.59 6.41 1.82
C ARG A 209 -24.37 5.09 1.71
N ASN A 210 -24.21 4.35 0.59
CA ASN A 210 -24.84 3.04 0.42
C ASN A 210 -24.28 1.99 1.39
N GLU A 211 -23.03 2.14 1.81
CA GLU A 211 -22.38 1.31 2.83
C GLU A 211 -22.69 1.78 4.27
N GLY A 212 -23.52 2.81 4.45
CA GLY A 212 -23.89 3.36 5.76
C GLY A 212 -22.82 4.26 6.39
N VAL A 213 -21.86 4.71 5.59
CA VAL A 213 -20.76 5.60 6.03
C VAL A 213 -21.09 7.05 5.65
N ASP A 214 -20.92 7.98 6.60
CA ASP A 214 -21.11 9.42 6.36
C ASP A 214 -19.85 10.04 5.72
N PRO A 215 -19.87 10.39 4.42
CA PRO A 215 -18.74 10.97 3.74
C PRO A 215 -18.40 12.39 4.24
N ASP A 216 -19.39 13.14 4.70
CA ASP A 216 -19.17 14.50 5.18
C ASP A 216 -18.41 14.46 6.53
N ARG A 217 -18.73 13.49 7.39
CA ARG A 217 -17.95 13.23 8.61
C ARG A 217 -16.52 12.79 8.27
N LEU A 218 -16.34 11.81 7.36
CA LEU A 218 -15.01 11.38 6.96
C LEU A 218 -14.15 12.53 6.44
N SER A 219 -14.74 13.44 5.65
CA SER A 219 -14.02 14.60 5.08
C SER A 219 -13.60 15.60 6.17
N ARG A 220 -14.44 15.84 7.20
CA ARG A 220 -14.08 16.68 8.35
C ARG A 220 -12.99 16.06 9.21
N ASP A 221 -13.00 14.73 9.35
CA ASP A 221 -12.07 13.97 10.20
C ASP A 221 -10.72 13.69 9.49
N VAL A 222 -10.52 14.17 8.24
CA VAL A 222 -9.24 14.04 7.56
C VAL A 222 -8.17 14.77 8.36
N ALA A 223 -7.20 14.01 8.87
CA ALA A 223 -6.08 14.57 9.62
C ALA A 223 -5.24 15.48 8.72
N GLU A 224 -4.89 16.64 9.24
CA GLU A 224 -3.87 17.51 8.65
C GLU A 224 -2.52 17.01 9.14
N SER A 225 -1.73 16.41 8.25
CA SER A 225 -0.38 15.89 8.53
C SER A 225 0.69 16.93 8.25
#